data_756d57ca86dd6ec990f532a69053efff
#
_entry.id   756d57ca86dd6ec990f532a69053efff
#
_cell.length_a   1.000
_cell.length_b   1.000
_cell.length_c   1.000
_cell.angle_alpha   90.00
_cell.angle_beta   90.00
_cell.angle_gamma   90.00
#
_symmetry.space_group_name_H-M   'P 1'
#
loop_
_entity.id
_entity.type
_entity.pdbx_description
1 polymer ?
#
loop_
_entity_poly.entity_id
_entity_poly.type
_entity_poly.pdbx_seq_one_letter_code
_entity_poly.pdbx_strand_id
1 'polypeptide(L)' 'MTNTILRLPVVLTERGRSRSSHYQDIKEGLFTHPVQIGLRAVGWPANEVMEINSARIAGKSEAEIRVLVKKLEADRKAA' A
#
# COMPACT_ATOMS: atom_id res chain seq x y z
N MET A 1 -3.40 17.70 6.31
CA MET A 1 -2.99 16.35 5.93
C MET A 1 -2.76 16.28 4.43
N THR A 2 -1.68 15.67 4.00
CA THR A 2 -1.32 15.63 2.60
C THR A 2 -1.88 14.40 1.92
N ASN A 3 -2.35 14.55 0.68
CA ASN A 3 -2.80 13.44 -0.16
C ASN A 3 -1.70 13.10 -1.16
N THR A 4 -0.50 12.85 -0.64
CA THR A 4 0.64 12.53 -1.47
C THR A 4 0.50 11.13 -2.06
N ILE A 5 0.78 11.01 -3.35
CA ILE A 5 0.78 9.72 -4.03
C ILE A 5 2.21 9.39 -4.39
N LEU A 6 2.64 8.18 -4.03
CA LEU A 6 4.00 7.70 -4.28
C LEU A 6 4.01 6.79 -5.49
N ARG A 7 5.00 6.97 -6.36
CA ARG A 7 5.21 6.11 -7.52
C ARG A 7 5.91 4.82 -7.09
N LEU A 8 5.84 3.81 -7.94
CA LEU A 8 6.35 2.48 -7.62
C LEU A 8 7.79 2.45 -7.11
N PRO A 9 8.77 3.13 -7.74
CA PRO A 9 10.14 3.06 -7.23
C PRO A 9 10.26 3.53 -5.79
N VAL A 10 9.54 4.59 -5.43
CA VAL A 10 9.56 5.12 -4.07
C VAL A 10 8.89 4.14 -3.11
N VAL A 11 7.75 3.56 -3.52
CA VAL A 11 7.04 2.58 -2.68
C VAL A 11 7.93 1.38 -2.40
N LEU A 12 8.63 0.87 -3.40
CA LEU A 12 9.54 -0.27 -3.20
C LEU A 12 10.65 0.07 -2.21
N THR A 13 11.22 1.27 -2.32
CA THR A 13 12.25 1.74 -1.40
C THR A 13 11.70 1.86 0.01
N GLU A 14 10.54 2.47 0.17
CA GLU A 14 9.92 2.67 1.48
C GLU A 14 9.55 1.34 2.15
N ARG A 15 9.14 0.36 1.37
CA ARG A 15 8.78 -0.96 1.89
C ARG A 15 9.98 -1.87 2.08
N GLY A 16 11.09 -1.60 1.42
CA GLY A 16 12.22 -2.52 1.39
C GLY A 16 11.89 -3.82 0.67
N ARG A 17 11.05 -3.76 -0.38
CA ARG A 17 10.60 -4.94 -1.10
C ARG A 17 11.05 -4.86 -2.56
N SER A 18 11.28 -6.04 -3.17
CA SER A 18 11.49 -6.11 -4.60
C SER A 18 10.17 -5.92 -5.34
N ARG A 19 10.25 -5.61 -6.62
CA ARG A 19 9.08 -5.44 -7.46
C ARG A 19 8.20 -6.69 -7.46
N SER A 20 8.80 -7.85 -7.64
CA SER A 20 8.07 -9.13 -7.67
C SER A 20 7.37 -9.40 -6.35
N SER A 21 8.07 -9.20 -5.24
CA SER A 21 7.49 -9.41 -3.91
C SER A 21 6.37 -8.44 -3.64
N HIS A 22 6.52 -7.20 -4.08
CA HIS A 22 5.50 -6.17 -3.89
C HIS A 22 4.18 -6.57 -4.59
N TYR A 23 4.26 -6.98 -5.86
CA TYR A 23 3.06 -7.37 -6.59
C TYR A 23 2.49 -8.70 -6.09
N GLN A 24 3.33 -9.59 -5.60
CA GLN A 24 2.84 -10.81 -4.95
C GLN A 24 2.04 -10.46 -3.69
N ASP A 25 2.53 -9.50 -2.90
CA ASP A 25 1.78 -9.04 -1.72
C ASP A 25 0.41 -8.52 -2.09
N ILE A 26 0.32 -7.72 -3.15
CA ILE A 26 -0.97 -7.19 -3.61
C ILE A 26 -1.92 -8.33 -3.96
N LYS A 27 -1.42 -9.33 -4.67
CA LYS A 27 -2.20 -10.50 -5.07
C LYS A 27 -2.72 -11.26 -3.86
N GLU A 28 -1.94 -11.30 -2.79
CA GLU A 28 -2.30 -12.02 -1.58
C GLU A 28 -3.06 -11.19 -0.56
N GLY A 29 -3.39 -9.96 -0.91
CA GLY A 29 -4.13 -9.07 -0.01
C GLY A 29 -3.29 -8.44 1.08
N LEU A 30 -1.97 -8.47 0.94
CA LEU A 30 -1.04 -7.95 1.94
C LEU A 30 -0.57 -6.53 1.64
N PHE A 31 -1.03 -5.96 0.55
CA PHE A 31 -0.80 -4.56 0.23
C PHE A 31 -1.95 -4.05 -0.61
N THR A 32 -2.18 -2.73 -0.56
CA THR A 32 -3.28 -2.12 -1.30
C THR A 32 -3.00 -2.09 -2.80
N HIS A 33 -4.08 -2.11 -3.59
CA HIS A 33 -3.97 -1.97 -5.04
C HIS A 33 -3.57 -0.54 -5.39
N PRO A 34 -2.85 -0.34 -6.49
CA PRO A 34 -2.49 1.02 -6.90
C PRO A 34 -3.73 1.81 -7.33
N VAL A 35 -3.62 3.14 -7.22
CA VAL A 35 -4.62 4.03 -7.81
C VAL A 35 -4.07 4.55 -9.13
N GLN A 36 -4.97 4.74 -10.09
CA GLN A 36 -4.57 5.29 -11.39
C GLN A 36 -4.49 6.80 -11.30
N ILE A 37 -3.33 7.35 -11.68
CA ILE A 37 -3.08 8.78 -11.60
C ILE A 37 -2.87 9.41 -12.97
N GLY A 38 -2.96 8.62 -14.02
CA GLY A 38 -2.82 9.07 -15.39
C GLY A 38 -3.07 7.93 -16.33
N LEU A 39 -2.90 8.18 -17.63
CA LEU A 39 -3.24 7.19 -18.65
C LEU A 39 -2.50 5.88 -18.46
N ARG A 40 -1.21 5.93 -18.13
CA ARG A 40 -0.38 4.75 -17.89
C ARG A 40 0.41 4.87 -16.60
N ALA A 41 -0.08 5.68 -15.68
CA ALA A 41 0.62 5.94 -14.44
C ALA A 41 -0.22 5.49 -13.27
N VAL A 42 0.42 4.80 -12.33
CA VAL A 42 -0.23 4.36 -11.10
C VAL A 42 0.64 4.76 -9.92
N GLY A 43 0.02 4.82 -8.75
CA GLY A 43 0.73 5.13 -7.52
C GLY A 43 -0.06 4.65 -6.32
N TRP A 44 0.49 4.89 -5.15
CA TRP A 44 -0.11 4.49 -3.89
C TRP A 44 -0.18 5.70 -2.96
N PRO A 45 -1.31 5.89 -2.26
CA PRO A 45 -1.38 6.96 -1.25
C PRO A 45 -0.30 6.76 -0.20
N ALA A 46 0.42 7.83 0.12
CA ALA A 46 1.54 7.75 1.07
C ALA A 46 1.09 7.25 2.44
N ASN A 47 -0.09 7.68 2.89
CA ASN A 47 -0.60 7.25 4.19
C ASN A 47 -0.80 5.73 4.25
N GLU A 48 -1.21 5.11 3.14
CA GLU A 48 -1.40 3.65 3.11
C GLU A 48 -0.06 2.94 3.22
N VAL A 49 0.94 3.42 2.49
CA VAL A 49 2.28 2.83 2.57
C VAL A 49 2.80 2.92 4.00
N MET A 50 2.65 4.08 4.63
CA MET A 50 3.13 4.30 6.00
C MET A 50 2.40 3.43 7.01
N GLU A 51 1.08 3.30 6.90
CA GLU A 51 0.30 2.50 7.85
C GLU A 51 0.62 1.02 7.73
N ILE A 52 0.77 0.51 6.51
CA ILE A 52 1.13 -0.89 6.32
C ILE A 52 2.55 -1.15 6.82
N ASN A 53 3.49 -0.24 6.56
CA ASN A 53 4.84 -0.37 7.10
C ASN A 53 4.82 -0.38 8.63
N SER A 54 4.04 0.51 9.24
CA SER A 54 3.91 0.55 10.71
C SER A 54 3.37 -0.75 11.26
N ALA A 55 2.39 -1.34 10.59
CA ALA A 55 1.82 -2.62 11.01
C ALA A 55 2.87 -3.74 10.93
N ARG A 56 3.69 -3.73 9.89
CA ARG A 56 4.77 -4.72 9.76
C ARG A 56 5.83 -4.53 10.84
N ILE A 57 6.21 -3.30 11.11
CA ILE A 57 7.20 -2.99 12.15
C ILE A 57 6.67 -3.42 13.51
N ALA A 58 5.37 -3.26 13.75
CA ALA A 58 4.73 -3.66 14.99
C ALA A 58 4.56 -5.17 15.13
N GLY A 59 4.86 -5.94 14.07
CA GLY A 59 4.76 -7.39 14.12
C GLY A 59 3.35 -7.92 13.95
N LYS A 60 2.47 -7.17 13.29
CA LYS A 60 1.11 -7.64 13.04
C LYS A 60 1.12 -8.88 12.16
N SER A 61 0.18 -9.79 12.40
CA SER A 61 0.05 -11.00 11.60
C SER A 61 -0.43 -10.68 10.19
N GLU A 62 -0.25 -11.62 9.28
CA GLU A 62 -0.77 -11.46 7.91
C GLU A 62 -2.26 -11.25 7.90
N ALA A 63 -2.99 -11.96 8.77
CA ALA A 63 -4.44 -11.80 8.87
C ALA A 63 -4.80 -10.37 9.26
N GLU A 64 -4.07 -9.80 10.22
CA GLU A 64 -4.29 -8.41 10.65
C GLU A 64 -3.94 -7.42 9.55
N ILE A 65 -2.88 -7.68 8.80
CA ILE A 65 -2.49 -6.81 7.69
C ILE A 65 -3.55 -6.85 6.59
N ARG A 66 -4.13 -8.02 6.29
CA ARG A 66 -5.20 -8.13 5.31
C ARG A 66 -6.43 -7.32 5.71
N VAL A 67 -6.78 -7.32 6.99
CA VAL A 67 -7.88 -6.50 7.48
C VAL A 67 -7.57 -5.01 7.30
N LEU A 68 -6.34 -4.60 7.63
CA LEU A 68 -5.90 -3.22 7.45
C LEU A 68 -5.98 -2.81 5.97
N VAL A 69 -5.52 -3.66 5.06
CA VAL A 69 -5.55 -3.38 3.62
C VAL A 69 -6.98 -3.13 3.15
N LYS A 70 -7.92 -3.99 3.56
CA LYS A 70 -9.32 -3.81 3.20
C LYS A 70 -9.88 -2.50 3.74
N LYS A 71 -9.53 -2.16 4.98
CA LYS A 71 -9.98 -0.91 5.59
C LYS A 71 -9.44 0.30 4.82
N LEU A 72 -8.15 0.28 4.48
CA LEU A 72 -7.53 1.38 3.76
C LEU A 72 -8.17 1.58 2.38
N GLU A 73 -8.44 0.49 1.67
CA GLU A 73 -9.08 0.59 0.36
C GLU A 73 -10.51 1.08 0.47
N ALA A 74 -11.23 0.66 1.50
CA ALA A 74 -12.58 1.14 1.74
C ALA A 74 -12.58 2.63 2.08
N ASP A 75 -11.61 3.08 2.85
CA ASP A 75 -11.51 4.48 3.27
C ASP A 75 -11.26 5.43 2.09
N ARG A 76 -10.73 4.92 0.97
CA ARG A 76 -10.53 5.73 -0.23
C ARG A 76 -11.83 6.34 -0.74
N LYS A 77 -12.93 5.62 -0.59
CA LYS A 77 -14.23 6.08 -1.06
C LYS A 77 -14.87 7.10 -0.13
N ALA A 78 -14.41 7.17 1.11
CA ALA A 78 -14.93 8.10 2.10
C ALA A 78 -14.21 9.46 2.06
N ALA A 79 -13.12 9.54 1.30
CA ALA A 79 -12.31 10.74 1.25
C ALA A 79 -12.93 11.83 0.37
#